data_239b4c222709da2e801b7296c52b3130
#
_entry.id   239b4c222709da2e801b7296c52b3130
#
_cell.length_a   1.000
_cell.length_b   1.000
_cell.length_c   1.000
_cell.angle_alpha   90.00
_cell.angle_beta   90.00
_cell.angle_gamma   90.00
#
_symmetry.space_group_name_H-M   'P 1'
#
loop_
_entity.id
_entity.type
_entity.pdbx_description
1 polymer ?
#
loop_
_entity_poly.entity_id
_entity_poly.type
_entity_poly.pdbx_seq_one_letter_code
_entity_poly.pdbx_strand_id
1 'polypeptide(L)'
;NEYIPEPIDLSASPATALRPGDDYNARGDVRALLQSHGWTCVKGGQNEYWRRPGKTSGWSATLKNGIFYVWSTNAYPFESQKPYSLFSVYALLEHGGDFSRAAAELSRQGFGQQPDIRPADVDLSGLLTTPQKPLPDDPGPIPETLFSVPGFVERLMKFCLDTAPYPNKALAFCGALAMQSF
;
A
#
# COMPACT_ATOMS: atom_id res chain seq x y z
N ASN A 1 -33.10 -26.58 -12.08
CA ASN A 1 -33.03 -25.32 -11.30
C ASN A 1 -31.64 -24.75 -11.49
N GLU A 2 -31.56 -23.81 -12.41
CA GLU A 2 -30.32 -23.07 -12.70
C GLU A 2 -30.11 -22.05 -11.56
N TYR A 3 -29.06 -22.22 -10.77
CA TYR A 3 -28.66 -21.24 -9.73
C TYR A 3 -28.05 -20.04 -10.42
N ILE A 4 -28.80 -18.94 -10.51
CA ILE A 4 -28.28 -17.64 -10.92
C ILE A 4 -27.79 -16.96 -9.62
N PRO A 5 -26.48 -16.77 -9.44
CA PRO A 5 -25.99 -16.03 -8.28
C PRO A 5 -26.48 -14.59 -8.36
N GLU A 6 -27.02 -14.08 -7.27
CA GLU A 6 -27.37 -12.67 -7.14
C GLU A 6 -26.13 -11.80 -7.42
N PRO A 7 -26.28 -10.69 -8.17
CA PRO A 7 -25.18 -9.80 -8.42
C PRO A 7 -24.66 -9.22 -7.08
N ILE A 8 -23.37 -9.40 -6.82
CA ILE A 8 -22.71 -8.77 -5.68
C ILE A 8 -22.78 -7.26 -5.92
N ASP A 9 -23.52 -6.55 -5.07
CA ASP A 9 -23.55 -5.09 -5.10
C ASP A 9 -22.19 -4.55 -4.63
N LEU A 10 -21.33 -4.20 -5.58
CA LEU A 10 -20.04 -3.56 -5.35
C LEU A 10 -20.17 -2.05 -5.08
N SER A 11 -21.39 -1.50 -5.05
CA SER A 11 -21.61 -0.07 -4.79
C SER A 11 -21.41 0.31 -3.32
N ALA A 12 -21.41 -0.65 -2.40
CA ALA A 12 -21.01 -0.47 -1.01
C ALA A 12 -19.52 -0.71 -0.80
N SER A 13 -18.67 -0.08 -1.61
CA SER A 13 -17.27 0.11 -1.18
C SER A 13 -17.32 0.87 0.15
N PRO A 14 -16.73 0.33 1.24
CA PRO A 14 -16.59 1.10 2.46
C PRO A 14 -15.92 2.41 2.07
N ALA A 15 -16.50 3.54 2.49
CA ALA A 15 -15.94 4.87 2.23
C ALA A 15 -14.44 4.77 2.45
N THR A 16 -13.66 4.95 1.40
CA THR A 16 -12.22 4.67 1.41
C THR A 16 -11.63 5.53 2.52
N ALA A 17 -11.27 4.91 3.64
CA ALA A 17 -10.71 5.63 4.79
C ALA A 17 -9.53 6.46 4.27
N LEU A 18 -9.61 7.77 4.44
CA LEU A 18 -8.58 8.69 3.95
C LEU A 18 -7.26 8.34 4.64
N ARG A 19 -6.24 8.03 3.87
CA ARG A 19 -4.93 7.68 4.45
C ARG A 19 -4.35 8.89 5.19
N PRO A 20 -3.68 8.70 6.35
CA PRO A 20 -3.11 9.82 7.11
C PRO A 20 -2.21 10.73 6.28
N GLY A 21 -1.40 10.17 5.36
CA GLY A 21 -0.55 10.93 4.46
C GLY A 21 -1.32 11.76 3.43
N ASP A 22 -2.43 11.24 2.91
CA ASP A 22 -3.28 11.95 1.94
C ASP A 22 -4.00 13.11 2.64
N ASP A 23 -4.47 12.88 3.84
CA ASP A 23 -5.09 13.91 4.68
C ASP A 23 -4.08 15.01 5.06
N TYR A 24 -2.86 14.63 5.41
CA TYR A 24 -1.79 15.60 5.65
C TYR A 24 -1.44 16.41 4.39
N ASN A 25 -1.45 15.80 3.23
CA ASN A 25 -1.26 16.51 1.95
C ASN A 25 -2.34 17.57 1.71
N ALA A 26 -3.56 17.34 2.20
CA ALA A 26 -4.69 18.26 2.02
C ALA A 26 -4.72 19.39 3.05
N ARG A 27 -4.42 19.11 4.32
CA ARG A 27 -4.61 20.07 5.43
C ARG A 27 -3.42 20.24 6.39
N GLY A 28 -2.30 19.55 6.15
CA GLY A 28 -1.10 19.65 6.98
C GLY A 28 -0.39 20.99 6.85
N ASP A 29 0.15 21.49 7.96
CA ASP A 29 0.94 22.73 7.97
C ASP A 29 2.43 22.46 7.74
N VAL A 30 2.78 22.30 6.47
CA VAL A 30 4.19 22.11 6.08
C VAL A 30 5.04 23.36 6.29
N ARG A 31 4.42 24.54 6.36
CA ARG A 31 5.17 25.79 6.56
C ARG A 31 5.74 25.87 7.97
N ALA A 32 4.92 25.59 8.98
CA ALA A 32 5.37 25.48 10.36
C ALA A 32 6.47 24.41 10.51
N LEU A 33 6.29 23.26 9.87
CA LEU A 33 7.27 22.19 9.85
C LEU A 33 8.62 22.63 9.23
N LEU A 34 8.60 23.26 8.07
CA LEU A 34 9.82 23.75 7.43
C LEU A 34 10.54 24.79 8.31
N GLN A 35 9.78 25.70 8.95
CA GLN A 35 10.33 26.69 9.84
C GLN A 35 10.98 26.07 11.09
N SER A 36 10.36 25.06 11.70
CA SER A 36 10.92 24.36 12.86
C SER A 36 12.26 23.67 12.52
N HIS A 37 12.44 23.26 11.27
CA HIS A 37 13.70 22.72 10.75
C HIS A 37 14.65 23.77 10.16
N GLY A 38 14.43 25.07 10.48
CA GLY A 38 15.33 26.14 10.10
C GLY A 38 15.24 26.61 8.64
N TRP A 39 14.21 26.18 7.90
CA TRP A 39 13.94 26.72 6.59
C TRP A 39 13.28 28.11 6.72
N THR A 40 13.65 29.04 5.86
CA THR A 40 13.14 30.40 5.88
C THR A 40 12.36 30.69 4.60
N CYS A 41 11.12 31.16 4.73
CA CYS A 41 10.33 31.65 3.60
C CYS A 41 10.89 33.02 3.19
N VAL A 42 11.46 33.09 1.99
CA VAL A 42 12.06 34.33 1.42
C VAL A 42 11.01 35.15 0.71
N LYS A 43 10.06 34.50 0.08
CA LYS A 43 8.96 35.15 -0.64
C LYS A 43 7.72 34.28 -0.53
N GLY A 44 6.64 34.86 -0.02
CA GLY A 44 5.33 34.25 0.08
C GLY A 44 4.49 34.44 -1.19
N GLY A 45 3.27 33.90 -1.19
CA GLY A 45 2.28 33.98 -2.26
C GLY A 45 1.90 32.62 -2.82
N GLN A 46 1.33 32.58 -4.04
CA GLN A 46 0.93 31.31 -4.65
C GLN A 46 2.10 30.37 -4.97
N ASN A 47 3.29 30.94 -5.19
CA ASN A 47 4.53 30.23 -5.36
C ASN A 47 5.50 30.78 -4.31
N GLU A 48 5.72 30.01 -3.27
CA GLU A 48 6.59 30.38 -2.16
C GLU A 48 8.02 29.97 -2.45
N TYR A 49 8.97 30.80 -2.06
CA TYR A 49 10.39 30.55 -2.21
C TYR A 49 11.01 30.32 -0.83
N TRP A 50 11.65 29.19 -0.66
CA TRP A 50 12.21 28.75 0.61
C TRP A 50 13.72 28.65 0.53
N ARG A 51 14.37 29.08 1.59
CA ARG A 51 15.81 29.02 1.78
C ARG A 51 16.14 27.96 2.81
N ARG A 52 17.05 27.06 2.46
CA ARG A 52 17.52 26.01 3.36
C ARG A 52 18.33 26.56 4.53
N PRO A 53 18.46 25.84 5.66
CA PRO A 53 19.36 26.17 6.75
C PRO A 53 20.79 26.39 6.28
N GLY A 54 21.49 27.35 6.91
CA GLY A 54 22.89 27.66 6.61
C GLY A 54 23.16 28.40 5.28
N LYS A 55 22.12 28.72 4.49
CA LYS A 55 22.26 29.56 3.30
C LYS A 55 21.91 31.00 3.61
N THR A 56 22.74 31.96 3.18
CA THR A 56 22.58 33.41 3.51
C THR A 56 21.85 34.19 2.43
N SER A 57 21.85 33.74 1.16
CA SER A 57 21.24 34.48 0.06
C SER A 57 20.52 33.55 -0.93
N GLY A 58 19.59 34.09 -1.70
CA GLY A 58 18.80 33.35 -2.69
C GLY A 58 17.81 32.37 -2.06
N TRP A 59 17.31 31.46 -2.84
CA TRP A 59 16.36 30.40 -2.45
C TRP A 59 16.89 29.02 -2.83
N SER A 60 16.32 27.96 -2.24
CA SER A 60 16.77 26.58 -2.41
C SER A 60 15.65 25.66 -2.83
N ALA A 61 14.40 26.03 -2.54
CA ALA A 61 13.21 25.27 -2.87
C ALA A 61 12.03 26.21 -3.15
N THR A 62 11.00 25.64 -3.76
CA THR A 62 9.70 26.32 -3.97
C THR A 62 8.59 25.46 -3.43
N LEU A 63 7.55 26.08 -2.88
CA LEU A 63 6.32 25.42 -2.47
C LEU A 63 5.16 26.01 -3.27
N LYS A 64 4.51 25.17 -4.06
CA LYS A 64 3.37 25.54 -4.89
C LYS A 64 2.37 24.39 -4.98
N ASN A 65 1.09 24.68 -4.78
CA ASN A 65 0.00 23.68 -4.90
C ASN A 65 0.26 22.38 -4.12
N GLY A 66 0.80 22.46 -2.90
CA GLY A 66 1.10 21.28 -2.10
C GLY A 66 2.32 20.48 -2.54
N ILE A 67 3.11 20.99 -3.48
CA ILE A 67 4.36 20.38 -3.94
C ILE A 67 5.55 21.24 -3.49
N PHE A 68 6.44 20.63 -2.75
CA PHE A 68 7.73 21.20 -2.35
C PHE A 68 8.80 20.73 -3.33
N TYR A 69 9.30 21.62 -4.16
CA TYR A 69 10.31 21.30 -5.16
C TYR A 69 11.67 21.85 -4.74
N VAL A 70 12.66 20.98 -4.65
CA VAL A 70 14.01 21.32 -4.20
C VAL A 70 14.94 21.50 -5.39
N TRP A 71 15.61 22.64 -5.46
CA TRP A 71 16.57 22.99 -6.51
C TRP A 71 18.03 22.82 -6.07
N SER A 72 18.29 22.98 -4.77
CA SER A 72 19.64 22.99 -4.21
C SER A 72 20.19 21.59 -4.04
N THR A 73 21.44 21.37 -4.40
CA THR A 73 22.14 20.09 -4.20
C THR A 73 22.51 19.81 -2.73
N ASN A 74 22.54 20.85 -1.90
CA ASN A 74 22.93 20.74 -0.48
C ASN A 74 21.73 20.95 0.46
N ALA A 75 20.58 20.40 0.13
CA ALA A 75 19.33 20.55 0.88
C ALA A 75 18.95 19.28 1.65
N TYR A 76 19.92 18.59 2.24
CA TYR A 76 19.67 17.38 3.02
C TYR A 76 18.52 17.60 4.04
N PRO A 77 17.58 16.62 4.20
CA PRO A 77 17.54 15.26 3.61
C PRO A 77 16.95 15.14 2.19
N PHE A 78 16.67 16.26 1.54
CA PHE A 78 16.07 16.29 0.22
C PHE A 78 17.12 16.14 -0.89
N GLU A 79 16.75 15.42 -1.95
CA GLU A 79 17.51 15.33 -3.18
C GLU A 79 17.23 16.57 -4.05
N SER A 80 18.22 17.03 -4.80
CA SER A 80 18.03 18.16 -5.72
C SER A 80 17.21 17.76 -6.94
N GLN A 81 16.51 18.76 -7.52
CA GLN A 81 15.67 18.63 -8.71
C GLN A 81 14.54 17.61 -8.56
N LYS A 82 13.99 17.48 -7.36
CA LYS A 82 12.96 16.51 -7.05
C LYS A 82 11.74 17.16 -6.38
N PRO A 83 10.52 16.79 -6.78
CA PRO A 83 9.30 17.19 -6.11
C PRO A 83 9.02 16.29 -4.90
N TYR A 84 8.44 16.88 -3.87
CA TYR A 84 8.00 16.19 -2.65
C TYR A 84 6.58 16.61 -2.32
N SER A 85 5.72 15.65 -1.97
CA SER A 85 4.44 15.94 -1.34
C SER A 85 4.65 16.46 0.08
N LEU A 86 3.65 17.10 0.69
CA LEU A 86 3.75 17.58 2.07
C LEU A 86 4.02 16.44 3.04
N PHE A 87 3.39 15.27 2.81
CA PHE A 87 3.65 14.06 3.60
C PHE A 87 5.09 13.55 3.43
N SER A 88 5.65 13.62 2.21
CA SER A 88 7.05 13.25 2.00
C SER A 88 8.02 14.18 2.72
N VAL A 89 7.71 15.49 2.75
CA VAL A 89 8.48 16.47 3.51
C VAL A 89 8.45 16.13 5.01
N TYR A 90 7.26 15.81 5.55
CA TYR A 90 7.09 15.41 6.94
C TYR A 90 7.87 14.13 7.27
N ALA A 91 7.71 13.09 6.44
CA ALA A 91 8.41 11.82 6.66
C ALA A 91 9.94 11.97 6.63
N LEU A 92 10.48 12.79 5.72
CA LEU A 92 11.91 13.02 5.62
C LEU A 92 12.46 13.83 6.78
N LEU A 93 11.77 14.90 7.21
CA LEU A 93 12.24 15.79 8.26
C LEU A 93 12.08 15.21 9.66
N GLU A 94 10.93 14.56 9.97
CA GLU A 94 10.62 14.07 11.32
C GLU A 94 11.00 12.61 11.54
N HIS A 95 11.00 11.80 10.47
CA HIS A 95 11.16 10.35 10.58
C HIS A 95 12.31 9.81 9.72
N GLY A 96 13.17 10.66 9.17
CA GLY A 96 14.33 10.23 8.38
C GLY A 96 13.97 9.41 7.14
N GLY A 97 12.75 9.56 6.60
CA GLY A 97 12.24 8.85 5.44
C GLY A 97 11.47 7.55 5.76
N ASP A 98 11.20 7.26 7.04
CA ASP A 98 10.32 6.16 7.42
C ASP A 98 8.85 6.58 7.27
N PHE A 99 8.28 6.30 6.11
CA PHE A 99 6.89 6.64 5.77
C PHE A 99 5.86 5.90 6.62
N SER A 100 6.16 4.67 7.05
CA SER A 100 5.25 3.90 7.89
C SER A 100 5.12 4.51 9.28
N ARG A 101 6.25 4.88 9.85
CA ARG A 101 6.30 5.56 11.15
C ARG A 101 5.67 6.96 11.08
N ALA A 102 5.93 7.70 10.01
CA ALA A 102 5.31 8.99 9.76
C ALA A 102 3.78 8.90 9.67
N ALA A 103 3.25 7.93 8.93
CA ALA A 103 1.81 7.70 8.81
C ALA A 103 1.18 7.32 10.16
N ALA A 104 1.83 6.46 10.94
CA ALA A 104 1.35 6.07 12.26
C ALA A 104 1.31 7.26 13.24
N GLU A 105 2.30 8.15 13.17
CA GLU A 105 2.32 9.36 13.99
C GLU A 105 1.24 10.35 13.59
N LEU A 106 1.06 10.59 12.28
CA LEU A 106 -0.03 11.42 11.77
C LEU A 106 -1.41 10.88 12.16
N SER A 107 -1.59 9.56 12.16
CA SER A 107 -2.83 8.93 12.63
C SER A 107 -3.10 9.25 14.11
N ARG A 108 -2.08 9.22 14.97
CA ARG A 108 -2.20 9.63 16.38
C ARG A 108 -2.53 11.11 16.54
N GLN A 109 -2.06 11.95 15.63
CA GLN A 109 -2.35 13.39 15.59
C GLN A 109 -3.74 13.70 15.00
N GLY A 110 -4.53 12.68 14.59
CA GLY A 110 -5.88 12.83 14.07
C GLY A 110 -5.92 13.09 12.56
N PHE A 111 -4.87 12.75 11.82
CA PHE A 111 -4.91 12.71 10.36
C PHE A 111 -5.41 11.36 9.87
N GLY A 112 -6.19 11.36 8.81
CA GLY A 112 -6.85 10.20 8.28
C GLY A 112 -8.16 9.90 9.00
N GLN A 113 -9.15 9.47 8.27
CA GLN A 113 -10.36 8.96 8.86
C GLN A 113 -10.07 7.55 9.38
N GLN A 114 -9.89 7.41 10.68
CA GLN A 114 -10.06 6.10 11.28
C GLN A 114 -11.56 5.77 11.19
N PRO A 115 -11.94 4.64 10.61
CA PRO A 115 -13.28 4.12 10.89
C PRO A 115 -13.36 4.03 12.41
N ASP A 116 -14.38 4.66 13.00
CA ASP A 116 -14.64 4.61 14.45
C ASP A 116 -15.13 3.18 14.80
N ILE A 117 -14.24 2.22 14.60
CA ILE A 117 -14.49 0.82 14.95
C ILE A 117 -14.23 0.76 16.46
N ARG A 118 -15.25 1.14 17.22
CA ARG A 118 -15.28 0.81 18.65
C ARG A 118 -15.31 -0.71 18.75
N PRO A 119 -14.44 -1.33 19.54
CA PRO A 119 -14.47 -2.78 19.75
C PRO A 119 -15.86 -3.30 20.19
N ALA A 120 -16.71 -2.42 20.75
CA ALA A 120 -18.07 -2.71 21.13
C ALA A 120 -19.07 -2.77 19.95
N ASP A 121 -18.75 -2.19 18.80
CA ASP A 121 -19.67 -2.09 17.65
C ASP A 121 -19.41 -3.19 16.61
N VAL A 122 -18.43 -4.04 16.83
CA VAL A 122 -18.20 -5.23 15.99
C VAL A 122 -19.11 -6.33 16.51
N ASP A 123 -20.34 -6.35 16.01
CA ASP A 123 -21.25 -7.48 16.26
C ASP A 123 -20.73 -8.73 15.52
N LEU A 124 -19.97 -9.53 16.25
CA LEU A 124 -19.48 -10.82 15.76
C LEU A 124 -20.54 -11.93 15.83
N SER A 125 -21.71 -11.63 16.38
CA SER A 125 -22.81 -12.61 16.54
C SER A 125 -23.22 -13.18 15.18
N GLY A 126 -23.22 -12.35 14.13
CA GLY A 126 -23.52 -12.79 12.77
C GLY A 126 -22.46 -13.74 12.16
N LEU A 127 -21.22 -13.61 12.57
CA LEU A 127 -20.14 -14.52 12.10
C LEU A 127 -20.17 -15.87 12.83
N LEU A 128 -20.66 -15.88 14.08
CA LEU A 128 -20.80 -17.11 14.88
C LEU A 128 -22.11 -17.86 14.59
N THR A 129 -23.09 -17.20 14.01
CA THR A 129 -24.43 -17.76 13.72
C THR A 129 -24.68 -18.01 12.23
N THR A 130 -23.72 -17.74 11.35
CA THR A 130 -23.86 -18.18 9.96
C THR A 130 -23.98 -19.71 9.98
N PRO A 131 -25.14 -20.30 9.59
CA PRO A 131 -25.22 -21.73 9.47
C PRO A 131 -24.13 -22.13 8.49
N GLN A 132 -23.12 -22.83 8.98
CA GLN A 132 -22.14 -23.42 8.09
C GLN A 132 -22.92 -24.31 7.12
N LYS A 133 -23.08 -23.84 5.87
CA LYS A 133 -23.49 -24.74 4.79
C LYS A 133 -22.58 -25.96 4.94
N PRO A 134 -23.13 -27.16 5.10
CA PRO A 134 -22.28 -28.35 5.23
C PRO A 134 -21.29 -28.30 4.06
N LEU A 135 -20.01 -28.27 4.39
CA LEU A 135 -18.97 -28.41 3.38
C LEU A 135 -19.33 -29.66 2.59
N PRO A 136 -19.32 -29.59 1.24
CA PRO A 136 -19.47 -30.81 0.46
C PRO A 136 -18.47 -31.82 1.00
N ASP A 137 -18.92 -33.08 1.15
CA ASP A 137 -18.06 -34.15 1.63
C ASP A 137 -16.72 -34.05 0.91
N ASP A 138 -15.64 -34.06 1.69
CA ASP A 138 -14.29 -34.03 1.15
C ASP A 138 -14.18 -35.16 0.10
N PRO A 139 -13.97 -34.82 -1.18
CA PRO A 139 -13.88 -35.85 -2.22
C PRO A 139 -12.70 -36.81 -2.03
N GLY A 140 -11.92 -36.59 -0.97
CA GLY A 140 -10.73 -37.34 -0.67
C GLY A 140 -9.53 -36.95 -1.55
N PRO A 141 -8.43 -37.68 -1.43
CA PRO A 141 -7.23 -37.37 -2.20
C PRO A 141 -7.47 -37.53 -3.70
N ILE A 142 -6.91 -36.65 -4.49
CA ILE A 142 -7.01 -36.68 -5.95
C ILE A 142 -6.48 -38.04 -6.46
N PRO A 143 -7.26 -38.82 -7.23
CA PRO A 143 -6.82 -40.11 -7.75
C PRO A 143 -5.50 -39.98 -8.54
N GLU A 144 -4.56 -40.88 -8.28
CA GLU A 144 -3.24 -40.91 -8.94
C GLU A 144 -3.34 -40.93 -10.48
N THR A 145 -4.39 -41.54 -11.02
CA THR A 145 -4.65 -41.59 -12.46
C THR A 145 -4.84 -40.24 -13.11
N LEU A 146 -5.30 -39.24 -12.37
CA LEU A 146 -5.48 -37.88 -12.89
C LEU A 146 -4.17 -37.14 -13.13
N PHE A 147 -3.09 -37.56 -12.48
CA PHE A 147 -1.76 -36.98 -12.71
C PHE A 147 -1.00 -37.64 -13.86
N SER A 148 -1.56 -38.68 -14.49
CA SER A 148 -0.92 -39.40 -15.58
C SER A 148 -1.39 -38.85 -16.95
N VAL A 149 -0.83 -37.71 -17.34
CA VAL A 149 -1.07 -37.09 -18.66
C VAL A 149 0.20 -37.24 -19.51
N PRO A 150 0.21 -38.17 -20.51
CA PRO A 150 1.40 -38.42 -21.30
C PRO A 150 1.88 -37.18 -22.07
N GLY A 151 3.20 -37.06 -22.26
CA GLY A 151 3.79 -36.04 -23.12
C GLY A 151 4.44 -34.90 -22.39
N PHE A 152 4.15 -33.65 -22.76
CA PHE A 152 4.80 -32.45 -22.21
C PHE A 152 4.51 -32.27 -20.72
N VAL A 153 3.25 -32.45 -20.31
CA VAL A 153 2.81 -32.30 -18.92
C VAL A 153 3.57 -33.26 -18.00
N GLU A 154 3.67 -34.51 -18.37
CA GLU A 154 4.40 -35.53 -17.58
C GLU A 154 5.87 -35.18 -17.40
N ARG A 155 6.53 -34.77 -18.49
CA ARG A 155 7.96 -34.38 -18.44
C ARG A 155 8.20 -33.16 -17.58
N LEU A 156 7.30 -32.18 -17.65
CA LEU A 156 7.39 -30.95 -16.85
C LEU A 156 7.10 -31.25 -15.37
N MET A 157 6.08 -32.06 -15.07
CA MET A 157 5.81 -32.52 -13.72
C MET A 157 7.00 -33.24 -13.12
N LYS A 158 7.61 -34.17 -13.87
CA LYS A 158 8.79 -34.89 -13.40
C LYS A 158 9.94 -33.94 -13.09
N PHE A 159 10.23 -32.99 -13.98
CA PHE A 159 11.26 -31.97 -13.75
C PHE A 159 10.96 -31.17 -12.45
N CYS A 160 9.74 -30.72 -12.26
CA CYS A 160 9.34 -29.99 -11.06
C CYS A 160 9.50 -30.81 -9.78
N LEU A 161 9.12 -32.09 -9.82
CA LEU A 161 9.23 -32.99 -8.67
C LEU A 161 10.69 -33.32 -8.33
N ASP A 162 11.54 -33.51 -9.35
CA ASP A 162 12.96 -33.88 -9.17
C ASP A 162 13.80 -32.67 -8.66
N THR A 163 13.35 -31.43 -8.96
CA THR A 163 14.11 -30.23 -8.60
C THR A 163 13.57 -29.46 -7.41
N ALA A 164 12.33 -29.73 -6.98
CA ALA A 164 11.71 -29.01 -5.87
C ALA A 164 12.25 -29.49 -4.51
N PRO A 165 12.63 -28.57 -3.60
CA PRO A 165 13.02 -28.92 -2.22
C PRO A 165 11.92 -29.65 -1.44
N TYR A 166 10.66 -29.35 -1.76
CA TYR A 166 9.45 -29.93 -1.18
C TYR A 166 8.52 -30.37 -2.31
N PRO A 167 8.70 -31.58 -2.87
CA PRO A 167 7.94 -32.05 -4.01
C PRO A 167 6.45 -32.20 -3.67
N ASN A 168 5.58 -31.58 -4.48
CA ASN A 168 4.14 -31.68 -4.35
C ASN A 168 3.53 -31.97 -5.73
N LYS A 169 2.92 -33.16 -5.88
CA LYS A 169 2.38 -33.66 -7.14
C LYS A 169 1.25 -32.79 -7.70
N ALA A 170 0.34 -32.34 -6.84
CA ALA A 170 -0.79 -31.51 -7.26
C ALA A 170 -0.33 -30.14 -7.77
N LEU A 171 0.62 -29.51 -7.09
CA LEU A 171 1.19 -28.22 -7.51
C LEU A 171 1.97 -28.37 -8.81
N ALA A 172 2.76 -29.41 -8.97
CA ALA A 172 3.51 -29.69 -10.20
C ALA A 172 2.56 -29.90 -11.39
N PHE A 173 1.45 -30.60 -11.18
CA PHE A 173 0.43 -30.84 -12.19
C PHE A 173 -0.27 -29.54 -12.61
N CYS A 174 -0.74 -28.75 -11.65
CA CYS A 174 -1.37 -27.46 -11.94
C CYS A 174 -0.42 -26.48 -12.66
N GLY A 175 0.85 -26.45 -12.26
CA GLY A 175 1.86 -25.63 -12.93
C GLY A 175 2.13 -26.10 -14.36
N ALA A 176 2.20 -27.41 -14.60
CA ALA A 176 2.40 -27.97 -15.94
C ALA A 176 1.23 -27.70 -16.88
N LEU A 177 -0.01 -27.77 -16.38
CA LEU A 177 -1.22 -27.41 -17.15
C LEU A 177 -1.25 -25.91 -17.47
N ALA A 178 -0.91 -25.06 -16.52
CA ALA A 178 -0.85 -23.61 -16.73
C ALA A 178 0.14 -23.24 -17.85
N MET A 179 1.30 -23.90 -17.91
CA MET A 179 2.30 -23.67 -18.97
C MET A 179 1.88 -24.21 -20.35
N GLN A 180 0.93 -25.13 -20.41
CA GLN A 180 0.41 -25.64 -21.68
C GLN A 180 -0.68 -24.75 -22.28
N SER A 181 -1.27 -23.86 -21.46
CA SER A 181 -2.37 -22.98 -21.89
C SER A 181 -1.91 -21.67 -22.55
N PHE A 182 -0.60 -21.48 -22.70
CA PHE A 182 0.04 -20.42 -23.47
C PHE A 182 0.63 -20.98 -24.76
#